data_f99407fdd640738543cea9229b8fc011
#
_entry.id   f99407fdd640738543cea9229b8fc011
#
_cell.length_a   1.000
_cell.length_b   1.000
_cell.length_c   1.000
_cell.angle_alpha   90.00
_cell.angle_beta   90.00
_cell.angle_gamma   90.00
#
_symmetry.space_group_name_H-M   'P 1'
#
loop_
_entity.id
_entity.type
_entity.pdbx_description
1 polymer ?
#
loop_
_entity_poly.entity_id
_entity_poly.type
_entity_poly.pdbx_seq_one_letter_code
_entity_poly.pdbx_strand_id
1 'polypeptide(L)'
;MAKKRVLYVSSNHPAIAPGGLEAYTLELYKEMQKSDRFEPIFLARAGAPFTEHRYYHGWSPFVILENDPNQYLFYTDTYIDLGLYDHLYGRWEHKEVLTRFFRDFLLAHRPDIVHLQHLNFLGYDLVRVLRNTLPDVPIIFTLHEYGSICHRDGQMVRTFNSELCQEESPRRCNQCFPGVSPQDFFMRKQFIQSHLKHVALFIAPNEYVRDRYVDWGLPADRIQVEPQGIMPVTDRVPDEPTSRRRNRFAFFGQLNQYKGADVLLDAMGLLGEDFDGHLWIHGGNFDIQPIEFREAVTARLQDGRENVTFAGPYKRSDLGKLMANVDWVVVPSIWWETGPLVVMEAFQYGRPVICSDIGGMSKRVTDGVNGLHFKRRDAEDLSRKMLRAAETPGLWDELRAGIPDAPPRWMHDHARILTEAYERLIADEADQPVTTGDREEVARA
;
A
#
# COMPACT_ATOMS: atom_id res chain seq x y z
N MET A 1 4.71 7.54 -34.20
CA MET A 1 3.35 7.08 -33.87
C MET A 1 2.84 7.91 -32.71
N ALA A 2 1.53 8.13 -32.58
CA ALA A 2 0.99 8.75 -31.38
C ALA A 2 1.24 7.83 -30.16
N LYS A 3 1.54 8.42 -28.99
CA LYS A 3 1.69 7.65 -27.76
C LYS A 3 0.35 6.99 -27.38
N LYS A 4 0.40 5.77 -26.86
CA LYS A 4 -0.75 5.10 -26.26
C LYS A 4 -1.03 5.68 -24.88
N ARG A 5 -2.29 5.71 -24.45
CA ARG A 5 -2.69 6.26 -23.15
C ARG A 5 -2.82 5.17 -22.11
N VAL A 6 -2.13 5.34 -20.98
CA VAL A 6 -2.31 4.49 -19.80
C VAL A 6 -3.00 5.28 -18.69
N LEU A 7 -4.13 4.76 -18.20
CA LEU A 7 -4.86 5.35 -17.08
C LEU A 7 -4.52 4.63 -15.78
N TYR A 8 -3.87 5.33 -14.85
CA TYR A 8 -3.70 4.87 -13.47
C TYR A 8 -4.88 5.32 -12.62
N VAL A 9 -5.51 4.38 -11.89
CA VAL A 9 -6.62 4.66 -10.97
C VAL A 9 -6.20 4.32 -9.55
N SER A 10 -6.29 5.30 -8.65
CA SER A 10 -5.94 5.16 -7.23
C SER A 10 -7.05 5.65 -6.32
N SER A 11 -7.19 5.03 -5.15
CA SER A 11 -8.16 5.44 -4.13
C SER A 11 -7.87 6.78 -3.47
N ASN A 12 -6.61 7.25 -3.54
CA ASN A 12 -6.21 8.55 -3.01
C ASN A 12 -5.04 9.14 -3.80
N HIS A 13 -4.79 10.43 -3.58
CA HIS A 13 -3.60 11.12 -4.08
C HIS A 13 -2.64 11.44 -2.92
N PRO A 14 -1.30 11.32 -3.10
CA PRO A 14 -0.33 11.56 -2.02
C PRO A 14 -0.41 12.97 -1.40
N ALA A 15 -0.86 13.97 -2.15
CA ALA A 15 -1.06 15.33 -1.64
C ALA A 15 -2.24 15.44 -0.66
N ILE A 16 -3.14 14.45 -0.64
CA ILE A 16 -4.34 14.41 0.20
C ILE A 16 -4.15 13.42 1.35
N ALA A 17 -3.81 12.19 1.00
CA ALA A 17 -3.61 11.09 1.95
C ALA A 17 -2.24 10.46 1.70
N PRO A 18 -1.17 10.96 2.32
CA PRO A 18 0.17 10.43 2.14
C PRO A 18 0.26 8.99 2.66
N GLY A 19 0.69 8.09 1.79
CA GLY A 19 0.89 6.68 2.08
C GLY A 19 1.88 6.06 1.10
N GLY A 20 2.37 4.86 1.41
CA GLY A 20 3.35 4.17 0.55
C GLY A 20 2.80 3.84 -0.83
N LEU A 21 1.54 3.41 -0.91
CA LEU A 21 0.87 3.07 -2.17
C LEU A 21 0.66 4.32 -3.04
N GLU A 22 0.15 5.39 -2.44
CA GLU A 22 -0.10 6.65 -3.15
C GLU A 22 1.20 7.25 -3.67
N ALA A 23 2.26 7.22 -2.86
CA ALA A 23 3.60 7.67 -3.26
C ALA A 23 4.15 6.82 -4.41
N TYR A 24 4.08 5.50 -4.30
CA TYR A 24 4.49 4.57 -5.37
C TYR A 24 3.73 4.84 -6.67
N THR A 25 2.41 5.00 -6.61
CA THR A 25 1.59 5.25 -7.81
C THR A 25 1.98 6.55 -8.50
N LEU A 26 2.20 7.62 -7.74
CA LEU A 26 2.65 8.90 -8.29
C LEU A 26 4.07 8.82 -8.87
N GLU A 27 4.97 8.08 -8.24
CA GLU A 27 6.33 7.85 -8.76
C GLU A 27 6.32 7.05 -10.06
N LEU A 28 5.52 6.01 -10.13
CA LEU A 28 5.31 5.23 -11.36
C LEU A 28 4.72 6.11 -12.49
N TYR A 29 3.70 6.92 -12.17
CA TYR A 29 3.13 7.87 -13.10
C TYR A 29 4.21 8.84 -13.64
N LYS A 30 5.01 9.45 -12.77
CA LYS A 30 6.10 10.37 -13.16
C LYS A 30 7.19 9.67 -13.98
N GLU A 31 7.50 8.42 -13.66
CA GLU A 31 8.44 7.65 -14.45
C GLU A 31 7.89 7.35 -15.84
N MET A 32 6.60 6.99 -15.92
CA MET A 32 5.93 6.74 -17.20
C MET A 32 5.80 8.00 -18.07
N GLN A 33 5.76 9.20 -17.51
CA GLN A 33 5.79 10.45 -18.29
C GLN A 33 7.06 10.59 -19.15
N LYS A 34 8.15 9.93 -18.77
CA LYS A 34 9.42 9.91 -19.55
C LYS A 34 9.35 8.93 -20.73
N SER A 35 8.33 8.09 -20.81
CA SER A 35 8.15 7.13 -21.89
C SER A 35 7.91 7.84 -23.24
N ASP A 36 8.52 7.34 -24.30
CA ASP A 36 8.23 7.73 -25.68
C ASP A 36 7.02 6.96 -26.27
N ARG A 37 6.59 5.88 -25.59
CA ARG A 37 5.55 4.94 -26.03
C ARG A 37 4.19 5.21 -25.41
N PHE A 38 4.16 5.67 -24.13
CA PHE A 38 2.93 5.90 -23.39
C PHE A 38 2.79 7.34 -22.88
N GLU A 39 1.55 7.83 -22.88
CA GLU A 39 1.12 9.05 -22.20
C GLU A 39 0.30 8.64 -20.98
N PRO A 40 0.81 8.84 -19.75
CA PRO A 40 0.09 8.46 -18.54
C PRO A 40 -0.96 9.52 -18.16
N ILE A 41 -2.09 9.02 -17.66
CA ILE A 41 -3.16 9.80 -17.01
C ILE A 41 -3.29 9.24 -15.59
N PHE A 42 -3.38 10.12 -14.59
CA PHE A 42 -3.56 9.73 -13.20
C PHE A 42 -4.90 10.21 -12.67
N LEU A 43 -5.76 9.29 -12.30
CA LEU A 43 -7.04 9.54 -11.67
C LEU A 43 -7.00 9.05 -10.23
N ALA A 44 -7.01 9.96 -9.27
CA ALA A 44 -7.08 9.65 -7.85
C ALA A 44 -8.40 10.12 -7.27
N ARG A 45 -9.02 9.30 -6.43
CA ARG A 45 -10.18 9.72 -5.66
C ARG A 45 -9.78 10.78 -4.64
N ALA A 46 -10.70 11.70 -4.35
CA ALA A 46 -10.65 12.66 -3.25
C ALA A 46 -12.00 12.70 -2.52
N GLY A 47 -12.01 13.23 -1.31
CA GLY A 47 -13.22 13.36 -0.47
C GLY A 47 -13.09 12.61 0.85
N ALA A 48 -14.19 12.53 1.60
CA ALA A 48 -14.21 11.88 2.91
C ALA A 48 -13.61 10.44 2.87
N PRO A 49 -12.93 9.99 3.92
CA PRO A 49 -12.66 10.68 5.20
C PRO A 49 -11.44 11.61 5.19
N PHE A 50 -10.69 11.74 4.08
CA PHE A 50 -9.38 12.42 4.05
C PHE A 50 -9.44 13.89 3.70
N THR A 51 -10.49 14.33 2.98
CA THR A 51 -10.69 15.74 2.65
C THR A 51 -12.14 16.15 2.88
N GLU A 52 -12.32 17.35 3.41
CA GLU A 52 -13.60 18.05 3.35
C GLU A 52 -13.85 18.58 1.93
N HIS A 53 -15.10 18.90 1.59
CA HIS A 53 -15.58 19.35 0.29
C HIS A 53 -14.96 20.65 -0.28
N ARG A 54 -13.80 21.08 0.12
CA ARG A 54 -13.21 22.40 -0.18
C ARG A 54 -12.93 22.63 -1.66
N TYR A 55 -12.93 21.57 -2.50
CA TYR A 55 -12.54 21.66 -3.90
C TYR A 55 -13.68 21.40 -4.88
N TYR A 56 -14.87 21.09 -4.40
CA TYR A 56 -16.03 20.90 -5.25
C TYR A 56 -16.71 22.24 -5.52
N HIS A 57 -16.28 22.91 -6.57
CA HIS A 57 -16.91 24.11 -7.06
C HIS A 57 -17.41 23.88 -8.49
N GLY A 58 -18.68 23.48 -8.63
CA GLY A 58 -19.31 23.43 -9.93
C GLY A 58 -19.91 22.08 -10.32
N TRP A 59 -20.13 21.92 -11.63
CA TRP A 59 -20.87 20.82 -12.22
C TRP A 59 -20.06 19.55 -12.47
N SER A 60 -18.72 19.61 -12.30
CA SER A 60 -17.81 18.49 -12.54
C SER A 60 -17.19 18.00 -11.21
N PRO A 61 -17.22 16.69 -10.93
CA PRO A 61 -16.53 16.12 -9.77
C PRO A 61 -15.02 15.95 -10.01
N PHE A 62 -14.52 16.35 -11.18
CA PHE A 62 -13.10 16.24 -11.53
C PHE A 62 -12.40 17.58 -11.38
N VAL A 63 -11.25 17.55 -10.73
CA VAL A 63 -10.35 18.69 -10.60
C VAL A 63 -9.00 18.31 -11.20
N ILE A 64 -8.49 19.14 -12.10
CA ILE A 64 -7.14 19.00 -12.65
C ILE A 64 -6.16 19.65 -11.68
N LEU A 65 -5.06 18.98 -11.39
CA LEU A 65 -4.01 19.57 -10.57
C LEU A 65 -3.23 20.62 -11.36
N GLU A 66 -3.06 21.81 -10.79
CA GLU A 66 -2.54 23.01 -11.49
C GLU A 66 -1.19 22.79 -12.20
N ASN A 67 -0.35 21.89 -11.68
CA ASN A 67 0.99 21.67 -12.20
C ASN A 67 1.10 20.51 -13.20
N ASP A 68 0.00 19.78 -13.44
CA ASP A 68 0.03 18.63 -14.35
C ASP A 68 -1.38 18.34 -14.92
N PRO A 69 -1.63 18.66 -16.20
CA PRO A 69 -2.96 18.53 -16.82
C PRO A 69 -3.44 17.09 -16.97
N ASN A 70 -2.57 16.09 -16.76
CA ASN A 70 -2.92 14.68 -16.81
C ASN A 70 -3.13 14.06 -15.42
N GLN A 71 -3.10 14.87 -14.34
CA GLN A 71 -3.46 14.45 -12.98
C GLN A 71 -4.83 14.97 -12.60
N TYR A 72 -5.73 14.06 -12.27
CA TYR A 72 -7.13 14.34 -11.93
C TYR A 72 -7.46 13.88 -10.53
N LEU A 73 -8.13 14.74 -9.78
CA LEU A 73 -8.81 14.37 -8.54
C LEU A 73 -10.29 14.13 -8.83
N PHE A 74 -10.80 12.97 -8.44
CA PHE A 74 -12.20 12.61 -8.56
C PHE A 74 -12.86 12.73 -7.19
N TYR A 75 -13.61 13.80 -6.99
CA TYR A 75 -14.32 14.05 -5.74
C TYR A 75 -15.60 13.23 -5.65
N THR A 76 -15.72 12.47 -4.56
CA THR A 76 -16.92 11.72 -4.23
C THR A 76 -17.34 12.02 -2.79
N ASP A 77 -18.60 12.44 -2.60
CA ASP A 77 -19.18 12.71 -1.28
C ASP A 77 -19.41 11.44 -0.48
N THR A 78 -19.53 10.34 -1.19
CA THR A 78 -19.68 9.00 -0.65
C THR A 78 -18.44 8.20 -0.93
N TYR A 79 -17.81 7.74 0.11
CA TYR A 79 -16.87 6.65 -0.02
C TYR A 79 -17.61 5.33 0.12
N ILE A 80 -17.28 4.41 -0.76
CA ILE A 80 -17.70 3.03 -0.60
C ILE A 80 -16.72 2.45 0.42
N ASP A 81 -17.16 2.34 1.67
CA ASP A 81 -16.47 1.55 2.66
C ASP A 81 -16.36 0.13 2.10
N LEU A 82 -15.20 -0.50 2.22
CA LEU A 82 -15.00 -1.90 1.84
C LEU A 82 -15.81 -2.87 2.71
N GLY A 83 -16.58 -2.32 3.64
CA GLY A 83 -17.57 -3.05 4.40
C GLY A 83 -18.56 -3.80 3.50
N LEU A 84 -19.03 -4.94 3.96
CA LEU A 84 -19.91 -5.84 3.22
C LEU A 84 -21.14 -5.13 2.65
N TYR A 85 -21.72 -4.25 3.45
CA TYR A 85 -22.97 -3.56 3.10
C TYR A 85 -22.82 -2.61 1.92
N ASP A 86 -21.66 -1.95 1.76
CA ASP A 86 -21.49 -1.00 0.68
C ASP A 86 -21.24 -1.68 -0.67
N HIS A 87 -20.73 -2.91 -0.67
CA HIS A 87 -20.57 -3.67 -1.91
C HIS A 87 -21.87 -4.32 -2.39
N LEU A 88 -22.64 -4.92 -1.47
CA LEU A 88 -23.85 -5.65 -1.82
C LEU A 88 -25.13 -4.82 -1.68
N TYR A 89 -25.17 -3.91 -0.70
CA TYR A 89 -26.38 -3.20 -0.28
C TYR A 89 -26.21 -1.68 -0.23
N GLY A 90 -25.04 -1.15 -0.65
CA GLY A 90 -24.76 0.28 -0.63
C GLY A 90 -25.82 1.07 -1.38
N ARG A 91 -26.06 2.32 -0.96
CA ARG A 91 -27.11 3.17 -1.52
C ARG A 91 -26.91 3.30 -3.02
N TRP A 92 -27.83 2.72 -3.77
CA TRP A 92 -27.82 2.67 -5.24
C TRP A 92 -27.63 4.04 -5.89
N GLU A 93 -28.27 5.06 -5.35
CA GLU A 93 -28.17 6.45 -5.82
C GLU A 93 -26.74 6.99 -5.87
N HIS A 94 -25.92 6.65 -4.89
CA HIS A 94 -24.53 7.10 -4.83
C HIS A 94 -23.64 6.34 -5.82
N LYS A 95 -23.89 5.04 -5.99
CA LYS A 95 -23.17 4.23 -6.98
C LYS A 95 -23.45 4.70 -8.39
N GLU A 96 -24.68 5.05 -8.70
CA GLU A 96 -25.07 5.54 -10.03
C GLU A 96 -24.34 6.82 -10.40
N VAL A 97 -24.24 7.78 -9.50
CA VAL A 97 -23.51 9.05 -9.75
C VAL A 97 -22.02 8.78 -9.98
N LEU A 98 -21.37 7.98 -9.10
CA LEU A 98 -19.97 7.62 -9.23
C LEU A 98 -19.70 6.92 -10.57
N THR A 99 -20.51 5.92 -10.90
CA THR A 99 -20.30 5.11 -12.10
C THR A 99 -20.55 5.91 -13.38
N ARG A 100 -21.54 6.82 -13.38
CA ARG A 100 -21.81 7.71 -14.51
C ARG A 100 -20.63 8.64 -14.79
N PHE A 101 -20.13 9.33 -13.77
CA PHE A 101 -19.00 10.23 -13.97
C PHE A 101 -17.72 9.50 -14.35
N PHE A 102 -17.47 8.33 -13.76
CA PHE A 102 -16.33 7.52 -14.16
C PHE A 102 -16.42 7.06 -15.61
N ARG A 103 -17.61 6.63 -16.06
CA ARG A 103 -17.87 6.29 -17.46
C ARG A 103 -17.60 7.50 -18.39
N ASP A 104 -18.11 8.67 -18.03
CA ASP A 104 -17.95 9.88 -18.84
C ASP A 104 -16.46 10.28 -18.92
N PHE A 105 -15.70 10.10 -17.84
CA PHE A 105 -14.24 10.28 -17.83
C PHE A 105 -13.53 9.30 -18.78
N LEU A 106 -13.90 8.04 -18.77
CA LEU A 106 -13.34 7.02 -19.67
C LEU A 106 -13.60 7.36 -21.14
N LEU A 107 -14.83 7.79 -21.47
CA LEU A 107 -15.20 8.17 -22.83
C LEU A 107 -14.48 9.44 -23.31
N ALA A 108 -14.21 10.38 -22.41
CA ALA A 108 -13.47 11.60 -22.72
C ALA A 108 -11.98 11.34 -22.98
N HIS A 109 -11.36 10.49 -22.17
CA HIS A 109 -9.91 10.25 -22.23
C HIS A 109 -9.51 9.07 -23.10
N ARG A 110 -10.39 8.09 -23.31
CA ARG A 110 -10.17 6.89 -24.14
C ARG A 110 -8.78 6.27 -23.93
N PRO A 111 -8.46 5.77 -22.73
CA PRO A 111 -7.19 5.10 -22.51
C PRO A 111 -7.09 3.82 -23.35
N ASP A 112 -5.88 3.48 -23.79
CA ASP A 112 -5.57 2.21 -24.47
C ASP A 112 -5.39 1.06 -23.48
N ILE A 113 -5.10 1.39 -22.22
CA ILE A 113 -4.99 0.43 -21.12
C ILE A 113 -5.31 1.11 -19.79
N VAL A 114 -5.91 0.37 -18.85
CA VAL A 114 -6.20 0.85 -17.49
C VAL A 114 -5.47 0.02 -16.46
N HIS A 115 -4.69 0.69 -15.61
CA HIS A 115 -3.97 0.07 -14.51
C HIS A 115 -4.54 0.52 -13.17
N LEU A 116 -5.32 -0.36 -12.55
CA LEU A 116 -5.90 -0.16 -11.24
C LEU A 116 -4.80 -0.38 -10.17
N GLN A 117 -4.59 0.63 -9.34
CA GLN A 117 -3.64 0.53 -8.23
C GLN A 117 -4.35 0.18 -6.93
N HIS A 118 -5.55 0.72 -6.73
CA HIS A 118 -6.31 0.49 -5.52
C HIS A 118 -7.79 0.80 -5.75
N LEU A 119 -8.68 0.00 -5.17
CA LEU A 119 -10.14 0.16 -5.31
C LEU A 119 -10.84 0.51 -4.00
N ASN A 120 -10.10 0.74 -2.91
CA ASN A 120 -10.67 1.20 -1.65
C ASN A 120 -11.43 2.51 -1.87
N PHE A 121 -12.60 2.65 -1.27
CA PHE A 121 -13.51 3.78 -1.43
C PHE A 121 -14.08 4.01 -2.85
N LEU A 122 -13.59 3.28 -3.85
CA LEU A 122 -14.09 3.33 -5.22
C LEU A 122 -15.04 2.16 -5.54
N GLY A 123 -14.79 0.99 -4.95
CA GLY A 123 -15.57 -0.23 -5.13
C GLY A 123 -15.16 -1.05 -6.36
N TYR A 124 -15.45 -2.34 -6.30
CA TYR A 124 -15.15 -3.28 -7.38
C TYR A 124 -16.08 -3.11 -8.59
N ASP A 125 -17.24 -2.47 -8.41
CA ASP A 125 -18.16 -2.14 -9.50
C ASP A 125 -17.50 -1.37 -10.62
N LEU A 126 -16.49 -0.52 -10.32
CA LEU A 126 -15.76 0.23 -11.34
C LEU A 126 -15.08 -0.66 -12.38
N VAL A 127 -14.68 -1.88 -12.02
CA VAL A 127 -14.09 -2.84 -12.97
C VAL A 127 -15.12 -3.22 -14.04
N ARG A 128 -16.39 -3.43 -13.65
CA ARG A 128 -17.48 -3.72 -14.59
C ARG A 128 -17.84 -2.48 -15.42
N VAL A 129 -17.91 -1.30 -14.79
CA VAL A 129 -18.15 -0.04 -15.53
C VAL A 129 -17.09 0.15 -16.60
N LEU A 130 -15.83 -0.11 -16.28
CA LEU A 130 -14.69 -0.05 -17.19
C LEU A 130 -14.89 -1.00 -18.37
N ARG A 131 -15.14 -2.29 -18.10
CA ARG A 131 -15.34 -3.32 -19.12
C ARG A 131 -16.55 -3.00 -20.02
N ASN A 132 -17.66 -2.51 -19.43
CA ASN A 132 -18.87 -2.15 -20.20
C ASN A 132 -18.68 -0.87 -21.05
N THR A 133 -17.84 0.05 -20.60
CA THR A 133 -17.60 1.33 -21.31
C THR A 133 -16.55 1.19 -22.41
N LEU A 134 -15.52 0.42 -22.15
CA LEU A 134 -14.36 0.19 -23.01
C LEU A 134 -14.10 -1.33 -23.12
N PRO A 135 -14.92 -2.06 -23.88
CA PRO A 135 -14.89 -3.51 -23.91
C PRO A 135 -13.58 -4.11 -24.40
N ASP A 136 -12.86 -3.41 -25.27
CA ASP A 136 -11.62 -3.88 -25.89
C ASP A 136 -10.36 -3.32 -25.19
N VAL A 137 -10.51 -2.65 -24.02
CA VAL A 137 -9.37 -2.08 -23.28
C VAL A 137 -8.93 -3.04 -22.16
N PRO A 138 -7.68 -3.51 -22.17
CA PRO A 138 -7.18 -4.40 -21.13
C PRO A 138 -7.09 -3.69 -19.77
N ILE A 139 -7.41 -4.43 -18.71
CA ILE A 139 -7.39 -3.98 -17.32
C ILE A 139 -6.29 -4.73 -16.58
N ILE A 140 -5.39 -3.97 -15.94
CA ILE A 140 -4.39 -4.51 -15.01
C ILE A 140 -4.77 -4.09 -13.60
N PHE A 141 -4.48 -4.94 -12.61
CA PHE A 141 -4.67 -4.62 -11.20
C PHE A 141 -3.46 -5.03 -10.36
N THR A 142 -2.82 -4.05 -9.70
CA THR A 142 -1.74 -4.35 -8.76
C THR A 142 -2.29 -4.68 -7.38
N LEU A 143 -1.86 -5.81 -6.84
CA LEU A 143 -2.30 -6.38 -5.57
C LEU A 143 -1.45 -5.80 -4.41
N HIS A 144 -1.73 -4.56 -4.01
CA HIS A 144 -0.96 -3.87 -2.97
C HIS A 144 -1.31 -4.29 -1.54
N GLU A 145 -2.47 -4.88 -1.34
CA GLU A 145 -3.02 -5.24 -0.04
C GLU A 145 -4.01 -6.41 -0.18
N TYR A 146 -4.70 -6.80 0.89
CA TYR A 146 -5.61 -7.95 0.90
C TYR A 146 -7.09 -7.56 1.06
N GLY A 147 -7.51 -6.35 0.68
CA GLY A 147 -8.90 -5.86 0.82
C GLY A 147 -9.91 -6.70 0.07
N SER A 148 -9.52 -7.29 -1.07
CA SER A 148 -10.37 -8.27 -1.77
C SER A 148 -10.63 -9.50 -0.90
N ILE A 149 -9.63 -9.97 -0.15
CA ILE A 149 -9.68 -11.19 0.67
C ILE A 149 -10.32 -10.91 2.03
N CYS A 150 -9.81 -9.92 2.75
CA CYS A 150 -10.14 -9.67 4.15
C CYS A 150 -11.06 -8.45 4.31
N HIS A 151 -12.23 -8.66 4.91
CA HIS A 151 -13.21 -7.63 5.23
C HIS A 151 -12.71 -6.59 6.25
N ARG A 152 -11.69 -6.91 7.05
CA ARG A 152 -11.04 -5.98 7.97
C ARG A 152 -9.99 -5.16 7.22
N ASP A 153 -10.40 -4.30 6.30
CA ASP A 153 -9.52 -3.40 5.52
C ASP A 153 -8.26 -4.08 4.94
N GLY A 154 -8.37 -5.35 4.56
CA GLY A 154 -7.23 -6.11 4.04
C GLY A 154 -6.18 -6.52 5.07
N GLN A 155 -6.42 -6.33 6.36
CA GLN A 155 -5.39 -6.51 7.39
C GLN A 155 -5.01 -7.97 7.65
N MET A 156 -5.92 -8.90 7.40
CA MET A 156 -5.75 -10.33 7.69
C MET A 156 -5.25 -10.59 9.13
N VAL A 157 -5.79 -9.82 10.07
CA VAL A 157 -5.57 -9.96 11.52
C VAL A 157 -6.93 -10.15 12.18
N ARG A 158 -7.10 -11.19 12.98
CA ARG A 158 -8.37 -11.50 13.62
C ARG A 158 -8.78 -10.44 14.65
N THR A 159 -10.07 -10.10 14.69
CA THR A 159 -10.59 -9.04 15.56
C THR A 159 -10.55 -9.39 17.03
N PHE A 160 -10.75 -10.67 17.38
CA PHE A 160 -10.97 -11.10 18.76
C PHE A 160 -9.69 -11.53 19.52
N ASN A 161 -8.60 -11.87 18.81
CA ASN A 161 -7.35 -12.30 19.46
C ASN A 161 -6.09 -11.70 18.81
N SER A 162 -6.28 -10.89 17.76
CA SER A 162 -5.18 -10.29 16.98
C SER A 162 -4.18 -11.28 16.38
N GLU A 163 -4.56 -12.55 16.23
CA GLU A 163 -3.77 -13.52 15.49
C GLU A 163 -3.81 -13.26 13.98
N LEU A 164 -2.76 -13.68 13.30
CA LEU A 164 -2.72 -13.61 11.84
C LEU A 164 -3.73 -14.57 11.21
N CYS A 165 -4.52 -14.06 10.28
CA CYS A 165 -5.42 -14.85 9.45
C CYS A 165 -4.66 -15.41 8.25
N GLN A 166 -4.75 -16.71 8.01
CA GLN A 166 -4.06 -17.37 6.90
C GLN A 166 -4.93 -17.39 5.63
N GLU A 167 -6.24 -17.50 5.79
CA GLU A 167 -7.20 -17.65 4.68
C GLU A 167 -8.56 -17.06 5.03
N GLU A 168 -9.28 -16.58 4.03
CA GLU A 168 -10.67 -16.19 4.11
C GLU A 168 -11.56 -17.45 4.08
N SER A 169 -12.55 -17.51 4.98
CA SER A 169 -13.66 -18.43 4.84
C SER A 169 -14.90 -17.86 5.53
N PRO A 170 -16.12 -18.13 5.02
CA PRO A 170 -17.34 -17.54 5.54
C PRO A 170 -17.52 -17.70 7.06
N ARG A 171 -17.26 -18.90 7.61
CA ARG A 171 -17.40 -19.16 9.03
C ARG A 171 -16.32 -18.46 9.89
N ARG A 172 -15.07 -18.42 9.42
CA ARG A 172 -13.99 -17.72 10.14
C ARG A 172 -14.16 -16.20 10.10
N CYS A 173 -14.63 -15.66 8.98
CA CYS A 173 -14.92 -14.24 8.85
C CYS A 173 -16.08 -13.82 9.76
N ASN A 174 -17.13 -14.66 9.89
CA ASN A 174 -18.20 -14.43 10.87
C ASN A 174 -17.69 -14.41 12.32
N GLN A 175 -16.66 -15.19 12.70
CA GLN A 175 -16.04 -15.08 14.01
C GLN A 175 -15.41 -13.70 14.26
N CYS A 176 -14.83 -13.10 13.23
CA CYS A 176 -14.30 -11.74 13.31
C CYS A 176 -15.40 -10.67 13.35
N PHE A 177 -16.51 -10.91 12.68
CA PHE A 177 -17.63 -10.00 12.53
C PHE A 177 -18.95 -10.75 12.79
N PRO A 178 -19.34 -10.98 14.05
CA PRO A 178 -20.52 -11.77 14.40
C PRO A 178 -21.85 -11.21 13.88
N GLY A 179 -21.88 -9.91 13.59
CA GLY A 179 -23.05 -9.24 12.99
C GLY A 179 -23.23 -9.51 11.49
N VAL A 180 -22.29 -10.17 10.82
CA VAL A 180 -22.30 -10.47 9.38
C VAL A 180 -22.37 -11.97 9.20
N SER A 181 -23.38 -12.46 8.48
CA SER A 181 -23.61 -13.90 8.33
C SER A 181 -22.53 -14.59 7.47
N PRO A 182 -22.30 -15.91 7.65
CA PRO A 182 -21.45 -16.67 6.74
C PRO A 182 -21.91 -16.62 5.28
N GLN A 183 -23.21 -16.53 5.04
CA GLN A 183 -23.79 -16.39 3.70
C GLN A 183 -23.39 -15.06 3.06
N ASP A 184 -23.41 -13.97 3.82
CA ASP A 184 -22.99 -12.65 3.33
C ASP A 184 -21.49 -12.63 2.99
N PHE A 185 -20.63 -13.28 3.78
CA PHE A 185 -19.22 -13.44 3.43
C PHE A 185 -19.00 -14.26 2.17
N PHE A 186 -19.78 -15.33 1.97
CA PHE A 186 -19.77 -16.07 0.73
C PHE A 186 -20.17 -15.18 -0.45
N MET A 187 -21.27 -14.44 -0.32
CA MET A 187 -21.73 -13.51 -1.36
C MET A 187 -20.74 -12.40 -1.66
N ARG A 188 -20.07 -11.85 -0.62
CA ARG A 188 -18.96 -10.88 -0.80
C ARG A 188 -17.87 -11.44 -1.70
N LYS A 189 -17.40 -12.65 -1.42
CA LYS A 189 -16.36 -13.31 -2.24
C LYS A 189 -16.80 -13.46 -3.68
N GLN A 190 -18.00 -13.99 -3.92
CA GLN A 190 -18.56 -14.17 -5.27
C GLN A 190 -18.72 -12.84 -6.00
N PHE A 191 -19.20 -11.81 -5.31
CA PHE A 191 -19.35 -10.48 -5.86
C PHE A 191 -17.99 -9.93 -6.32
N ILE A 192 -16.98 -9.90 -5.46
CA ILE A 192 -15.64 -9.37 -5.80
C ILE A 192 -15.03 -10.18 -6.95
N GLN A 193 -15.03 -11.51 -6.87
CA GLN A 193 -14.47 -12.36 -7.92
C GLN A 193 -15.20 -12.17 -9.25
N SER A 194 -16.52 -11.93 -9.25
CA SER A 194 -17.30 -11.66 -10.47
C SER A 194 -16.86 -10.40 -11.21
N HIS A 195 -16.32 -9.41 -10.48
CA HIS A 195 -15.75 -8.21 -11.08
C HIS A 195 -14.29 -8.43 -11.50
N LEU A 196 -13.49 -9.06 -10.65
CA LEU A 196 -12.07 -9.29 -10.91
C LEU A 196 -11.84 -10.25 -12.09
N LYS A 197 -12.82 -11.06 -12.51
CA LYS A 197 -12.72 -11.89 -13.73
C LYS A 197 -12.43 -11.08 -15.00
N HIS A 198 -12.78 -9.78 -15.01
CA HIS A 198 -12.54 -8.87 -16.13
C HIS A 198 -11.13 -8.29 -16.17
N VAL A 199 -10.31 -8.53 -15.13
CA VAL A 199 -8.91 -8.12 -15.09
C VAL A 199 -8.08 -9.08 -15.95
N ALA A 200 -7.34 -8.54 -16.91
CA ALA A 200 -6.50 -9.31 -17.80
C ALA A 200 -5.21 -9.81 -17.12
N LEU A 201 -4.62 -8.95 -16.26
CA LEU A 201 -3.38 -9.26 -15.57
C LEU A 201 -3.38 -8.66 -14.17
N PHE A 202 -3.00 -9.47 -13.18
CA PHE A 202 -2.69 -9.03 -11.82
C PHE A 202 -1.19 -8.91 -11.63
N ILE A 203 -0.75 -7.86 -10.93
CA ILE A 203 0.65 -7.69 -10.52
C ILE A 203 0.76 -7.93 -9.03
N ALA A 204 1.51 -8.92 -8.61
CA ALA A 204 1.81 -9.18 -7.20
C ALA A 204 3.24 -8.73 -6.87
N PRO A 205 3.48 -7.96 -5.78
CA PRO A 205 4.80 -7.45 -5.43
C PRO A 205 5.81 -8.54 -5.00
N ASN A 206 5.34 -9.74 -4.73
CA ASN A 206 6.13 -10.92 -4.40
C ASN A 206 5.28 -12.19 -4.47
N GLU A 207 5.94 -13.36 -4.38
CA GLU A 207 5.30 -14.67 -4.43
C GLU A 207 4.31 -14.88 -3.29
N TYR A 208 4.61 -14.34 -2.11
CA TYR A 208 3.74 -14.47 -0.95
C TYR A 208 2.34 -13.85 -1.16
N VAL A 209 2.29 -12.67 -1.80
CA VAL A 209 1.03 -12.02 -2.17
C VAL A 209 0.32 -12.82 -3.27
N ARG A 210 1.08 -13.24 -4.32
CA ARG A 210 0.54 -14.10 -5.38
C ARG A 210 -0.14 -15.34 -4.80
N ASP A 211 0.58 -16.09 -3.97
CA ASP A 211 0.10 -17.37 -3.46
C ASP A 211 -1.19 -17.20 -2.64
N ARG A 212 -1.30 -16.15 -1.83
CA ARG A 212 -2.53 -15.84 -1.09
C ARG A 212 -3.71 -15.52 -1.99
N TYR A 213 -3.48 -14.82 -3.09
CA TYR A 213 -4.55 -14.54 -4.04
C TYR A 213 -4.92 -15.76 -4.89
N VAL A 214 -3.96 -16.64 -5.20
CA VAL A 214 -4.22 -17.94 -5.82
C VAL A 214 -5.05 -18.83 -4.89
N ASP A 215 -4.66 -18.95 -3.62
CA ASP A 215 -5.41 -19.69 -2.60
C ASP A 215 -6.83 -19.14 -2.41
N TRP A 216 -7.00 -17.83 -2.57
CA TRP A 216 -8.31 -17.18 -2.51
C TRP A 216 -9.17 -17.44 -3.76
N GLY A 217 -8.56 -17.84 -4.87
CA GLY A 217 -9.25 -18.29 -6.10
C GLY A 217 -9.02 -17.42 -7.33
N LEU A 218 -8.02 -16.55 -7.35
CA LEU A 218 -7.58 -15.92 -8.60
C LEU A 218 -6.76 -16.90 -9.44
N PRO A 219 -6.90 -16.88 -10.77
CA PRO A 219 -6.15 -17.78 -11.67
C PRO A 219 -4.66 -17.44 -11.64
N ALA A 220 -3.83 -18.44 -11.35
CA ALA A 220 -2.39 -18.29 -11.19
C ALA A 220 -1.69 -17.80 -12.48
N ASP A 221 -2.19 -18.19 -13.64
CA ASP A 221 -1.70 -17.80 -14.96
C ASP A 221 -1.95 -16.32 -15.30
N ARG A 222 -2.83 -15.65 -14.55
CA ARG A 222 -3.08 -14.20 -14.67
C ARG A 222 -2.34 -13.37 -13.63
N ILE A 223 -1.50 -13.96 -12.77
CA ILE A 223 -0.76 -13.21 -11.75
C ILE A 223 0.72 -13.22 -12.07
N GLN A 224 1.24 -12.07 -12.47
CA GLN A 224 2.68 -11.85 -12.63
C GLN A 224 3.27 -11.35 -11.31
N VAL A 225 4.36 -11.97 -10.87
CA VAL A 225 5.15 -11.44 -9.76
C VAL A 225 6.12 -10.40 -10.29
N GLU A 226 5.98 -9.16 -9.80
CA GLU A 226 6.85 -8.05 -10.14
C GLU A 226 7.06 -7.17 -8.90
N PRO A 227 8.28 -7.11 -8.36
CA PRO A 227 8.59 -6.25 -7.22
C PRO A 227 8.27 -4.78 -7.52
N GLN A 228 7.75 -4.08 -6.53
CA GLN A 228 7.51 -2.64 -6.64
C GLN A 228 8.80 -1.90 -6.96
N GLY A 229 8.72 -0.97 -7.90
CA GLY A 229 9.82 -0.10 -8.25
C GLY A 229 10.09 0.92 -7.15
N ILE A 230 11.37 1.24 -6.96
CA ILE A 230 11.84 2.23 -5.99
C ILE A 230 12.65 3.30 -6.70
N MET A 231 12.38 4.56 -6.35
CA MET A 231 13.18 5.68 -6.83
C MET A 231 14.56 5.70 -6.13
N PRO A 232 15.64 5.94 -6.86
CA PRO A 232 16.94 6.12 -6.24
C PRO A 232 16.94 7.37 -5.34
N VAL A 233 17.60 7.27 -4.20
CA VAL A 233 17.80 8.43 -3.33
C VAL A 233 18.88 9.34 -3.92
N THR A 234 18.62 10.64 -3.94
CA THR A 234 19.51 11.66 -4.51
C THR A 234 20.24 12.48 -3.44
N ASP A 235 19.80 12.38 -2.20
CA ASP A 235 20.21 13.17 -1.05
C ASP A 235 20.95 12.34 0.02
N ARG A 236 21.78 11.38 -0.43
CA ARG A 236 22.53 10.52 0.49
C ARG A 236 23.48 11.38 1.35
N VAL A 237 23.19 11.46 2.64
CA VAL A 237 24.05 12.16 3.59
C VAL A 237 25.22 11.25 3.94
N PRO A 238 26.46 11.79 4.02
CA PRO A 238 27.64 11.02 4.44
C PRO A 238 27.40 10.38 5.81
N ASP A 239 27.89 9.17 5.97
CA ASP A 239 27.80 8.46 7.23
C ASP A 239 28.71 9.11 8.27
N GLU A 240 28.22 9.19 9.51
CA GLU A 240 29.05 9.60 10.64
C GLU A 240 30.14 8.54 10.96
N PRO A 241 31.25 8.95 11.60
CA PRO A 241 32.38 8.08 11.92
C PRO A 241 31.97 6.80 12.66
N THR A 242 32.67 5.71 12.36
CA THR A 242 32.45 4.37 12.93
C THR A 242 32.70 4.27 14.44
N SER A 243 33.35 5.27 15.05
CA SER A 243 33.65 5.31 16.49
C SER A 243 32.43 5.64 17.39
N ARG A 244 31.30 6.02 16.81
CA ARG A 244 30.10 6.39 17.58
C ARG A 244 29.27 5.15 17.91
N ARG A 245 28.69 5.16 19.11
CA ARG A 245 27.67 4.16 19.50
C ARG A 245 26.50 4.17 18.53
N ARG A 246 26.01 2.99 18.14
CA ARG A 246 24.89 2.81 17.19
C ARG A 246 23.59 2.57 17.94
N ASN A 247 23.11 3.58 18.67
CA ASN A 247 21.98 3.51 19.60
C ASN A 247 20.82 4.44 19.23
N ARG A 248 20.77 4.95 17.98
CA ARG A 248 19.70 5.79 17.47
C ARG A 248 18.71 4.96 16.65
N PHE A 249 17.48 4.85 17.12
CA PHE A 249 16.41 4.07 16.51
C PHE A 249 15.33 4.99 15.92
N ALA A 250 14.70 4.59 14.82
CA ALA A 250 13.55 5.31 14.31
C ALA A 250 12.48 4.37 13.73
N PHE A 251 11.23 4.78 13.93
CA PHE A 251 10.07 4.28 13.23
C PHE A 251 9.65 5.30 12.15
N PHE A 252 9.35 4.80 10.94
CA PHE A 252 8.81 5.60 9.84
C PHE A 252 7.56 4.94 9.27
N GLY A 253 6.44 5.67 9.22
CA GLY A 253 5.21 5.14 8.65
C GLY A 253 3.95 5.76 9.20
N GLN A 254 2.80 5.25 8.78
CA GLN A 254 1.53 5.64 9.37
C GLN A 254 1.43 5.09 10.80
N LEU A 255 0.96 5.93 11.72
CA LEU A 255 0.69 5.50 13.09
C LEU A 255 -0.71 4.91 13.15
N ASN A 256 -0.80 3.62 12.95
CA ASN A 256 -2.03 2.85 13.11
C ASN A 256 -1.77 1.57 13.92
N GLN A 257 -2.85 0.94 14.39
CA GLN A 257 -2.78 -0.25 15.25
C GLN A 257 -2.04 -1.45 14.65
N TYR A 258 -1.84 -1.48 13.31
CA TYR A 258 -1.22 -2.62 12.63
C TYR A 258 0.28 -2.43 12.40
N LYS A 259 0.76 -1.19 12.50
CA LYS A 259 2.19 -0.88 12.32
C LYS A 259 3.02 -1.12 13.60
N GLY A 260 2.37 -1.45 14.74
CA GLY A 260 3.03 -1.93 15.94
C GLY A 260 3.79 -0.87 16.73
N ALA A 261 3.42 0.41 16.60
CA ALA A 261 4.04 1.47 17.38
C ALA A 261 3.86 1.28 18.90
N ASP A 262 2.75 0.68 19.32
CA ASP A 262 2.50 0.27 20.70
C ASP A 262 3.49 -0.78 21.18
N VAL A 263 3.79 -1.80 20.38
CA VAL A 263 4.79 -2.83 20.70
C VAL A 263 6.19 -2.21 20.84
N LEU A 264 6.53 -1.25 19.98
CA LEU A 264 7.81 -0.53 20.02
C LEU A 264 7.93 0.33 21.27
N LEU A 265 6.87 1.02 21.66
CA LEU A 265 6.83 1.83 22.89
C LEU A 265 6.92 0.95 24.14
N ASP A 266 6.23 -0.20 24.14
CA ASP A 266 6.36 -1.19 25.22
C ASP A 266 7.79 -1.73 25.32
N ALA A 267 8.45 -2.01 24.19
CA ALA A 267 9.83 -2.45 24.15
C ALA A 267 10.80 -1.39 24.72
N MET A 268 10.61 -0.11 24.40
CA MET A 268 11.36 0.98 25.00
C MET A 268 11.16 1.04 26.51
N GLY A 269 9.93 0.71 26.98
CA GLY A 269 9.61 0.61 28.38
C GLY A 269 10.41 -0.44 29.13
N LEU A 270 10.59 -1.56 28.51
CA LEU A 270 11.33 -2.68 29.08
C LEU A 270 12.84 -2.44 29.13
N LEU A 271 13.37 -1.58 28.28
CA LEU A 271 14.80 -1.20 28.29
C LEU A 271 15.17 -0.33 29.50
N GLY A 272 14.19 0.40 30.08
CA GLY A 272 14.40 1.20 31.29
C GLY A 272 15.09 2.54 31.02
N GLU A 273 15.28 3.30 32.11
CA GLU A 273 15.87 4.65 32.07
C GLU A 273 17.39 4.64 31.82
N ASP A 274 18.07 3.55 32.20
CA ASP A 274 19.52 3.39 32.00
C ASP A 274 19.91 3.09 30.54
N PHE A 275 18.93 2.84 29.66
CA PHE A 275 19.20 2.59 28.25
C PHE A 275 19.61 3.87 27.54
N ASP A 276 20.88 3.94 27.14
CA ASP A 276 21.49 5.08 26.42
C ASP A 276 21.11 5.13 24.92
N GLY A 277 19.95 4.60 24.53
CA GLY A 277 19.42 4.66 23.17
C GLY A 277 18.25 5.60 23.05
N HIS A 278 18.07 6.19 21.87
CA HIS A 278 16.96 7.11 21.61
C HIS A 278 16.08 6.64 20.45
N LEU A 279 14.78 6.74 20.62
CA LEU A 279 13.76 6.39 19.62
C LEU A 279 13.07 7.64 19.09
N TRP A 280 13.10 7.82 17.76
CA TRP A 280 12.25 8.79 17.06
C TRP A 280 11.09 8.09 16.37
N ILE A 281 9.88 8.61 16.56
CA ILE A 281 8.68 8.13 15.89
C ILE A 281 8.24 9.16 14.87
N HIS A 282 8.49 8.88 13.59
CA HIS A 282 8.08 9.68 12.46
C HIS A 282 6.84 9.05 11.82
N GLY A 283 5.66 9.63 12.07
CA GLY A 283 4.43 9.05 11.56
C GLY A 283 3.26 10.03 11.48
N GLY A 284 2.45 9.84 10.45
CA GLY A 284 1.21 10.57 10.23
C GLY A 284 -0.05 9.73 10.48
N ASN A 285 -1.21 10.35 10.23
CA ASN A 285 -2.54 9.73 10.31
C ASN A 285 -2.92 9.24 11.73
N PHE A 286 -2.28 9.77 12.76
CA PHE A 286 -2.59 9.41 14.15
C PHE A 286 -3.96 9.90 14.58
N ASP A 287 -4.32 11.13 14.19
CA ASP A 287 -5.56 11.79 14.62
C ASP A 287 -6.83 11.13 14.11
N ILE A 288 -6.74 10.39 12.99
CA ILE A 288 -7.88 9.68 12.39
C ILE A 288 -8.00 8.22 12.88
N GLN A 289 -7.11 7.77 13.77
CA GLN A 289 -7.17 6.40 14.30
C GLN A 289 -8.26 6.26 15.38
N PRO A 290 -8.72 5.02 15.67
CA PRO A 290 -9.64 4.74 16.76
C PRO A 290 -9.17 5.34 18.09
N ILE A 291 -10.12 5.87 18.86
CA ILE A 291 -9.83 6.61 20.11
C ILE A 291 -9.01 5.75 21.08
N GLU A 292 -9.36 4.47 21.21
CA GLU A 292 -8.71 3.52 22.11
C GLU A 292 -7.23 3.33 21.77
N PHE A 293 -6.89 3.30 20.49
CA PHE A 293 -5.50 3.20 20.03
C PHE A 293 -4.74 4.50 20.32
N ARG A 294 -5.37 5.66 20.05
CA ARG A 294 -4.74 6.96 20.32
C ARG A 294 -4.45 7.16 21.80
N GLU A 295 -5.42 6.85 22.67
CA GLU A 295 -5.25 6.92 24.13
C GLU A 295 -4.15 5.97 24.60
N ALA A 296 -4.11 4.74 24.12
CA ALA A 296 -3.10 3.76 24.48
C ALA A 296 -1.68 4.19 24.07
N VAL A 297 -1.49 4.76 22.88
CA VAL A 297 -0.20 5.29 22.43
C VAL A 297 0.17 6.55 23.19
N THR A 298 -0.79 7.47 23.41
CA THR A 298 -0.55 8.71 24.16
C THR A 298 -0.11 8.44 25.60
N ALA A 299 -0.76 7.48 26.27
CA ALA A 299 -0.37 7.09 27.63
C ALA A 299 1.09 6.61 27.70
N ARG A 300 1.54 5.81 26.72
CA ARG A 300 2.92 5.33 26.63
C ARG A 300 3.94 6.45 26.35
N LEU A 301 3.54 7.45 25.57
CA LEU A 301 4.38 8.62 25.28
C LEU A 301 4.49 9.58 26.48
N GLN A 302 3.46 9.63 27.32
CA GLN A 302 3.40 10.48 28.51
C GLN A 302 4.08 9.86 29.76
N ASP A 303 4.60 8.65 29.64
CA ASP A 303 5.25 7.92 30.73
C ASP A 303 6.62 8.53 31.16
N GLY A 304 6.87 9.78 30.71
CA GLY A 304 7.98 10.64 31.18
C GLY A 304 9.37 10.27 30.64
N ARG A 305 9.44 9.44 29.60
CA ARG A 305 10.73 9.00 29.06
C ARG A 305 11.37 10.04 28.17
N GLU A 306 12.54 10.50 28.54
CA GLU A 306 13.33 11.46 27.77
C GLU A 306 13.95 10.87 26.49
N ASN A 307 14.04 9.53 26.41
CA ASN A 307 14.66 8.82 25.28
C ASN A 307 13.69 8.40 24.16
N VAL A 308 12.45 8.91 24.18
CA VAL A 308 11.45 8.71 23.10
C VAL A 308 10.95 10.07 22.61
N THR A 309 11.06 10.32 21.31
CA THR A 309 10.55 11.54 20.68
C THR A 309 9.46 11.18 19.65
N PHE A 310 8.24 11.68 19.88
CA PHE A 310 7.21 11.69 18.86
C PHE A 310 7.39 12.91 17.95
N ALA A 311 7.99 12.69 16.77
CA ALA A 311 8.31 13.75 15.81
C ALA A 311 7.14 14.10 14.87
N GLY A 312 6.10 13.25 14.83
CA GLY A 312 4.93 13.48 13.97
C GLY A 312 5.18 13.18 12.48
N PRO A 313 4.30 13.67 11.59
CA PRO A 313 4.39 13.44 10.17
C PRO A 313 5.62 14.09 9.54
N TYR A 314 6.14 13.49 8.48
CA TYR A 314 7.30 14.02 7.73
C TYR A 314 7.01 14.09 6.24
N LYS A 315 7.73 14.94 5.53
CA LYS A 315 7.72 14.98 4.07
C LYS A 315 8.75 14.00 3.52
N ARG A 316 8.43 13.35 2.41
CA ARG A 316 9.36 12.44 1.75
C ARG A 316 10.69 13.12 1.36
N SER A 317 10.66 14.41 1.04
CA SER A 317 11.86 15.22 0.78
C SER A 317 12.80 15.35 1.99
N ASP A 318 12.33 15.10 3.19
CA ASP A 318 13.13 15.22 4.40
C ASP A 318 13.72 13.86 4.84
N LEU A 319 13.33 12.77 4.16
CA LEU A 319 13.68 11.40 4.56
C LEU A 319 15.20 11.21 4.66
N GLY A 320 15.98 11.76 3.73
CA GLY A 320 17.43 11.67 3.75
C GLY A 320 18.04 12.29 5.01
N LYS A 321 17.57 13.47 5.41
CA LYS A 321 18.01 14.14 6.63
C LYS A 321 17.63 13.35 7.88
N LEU A 322 16.42 12.77 7.89
CA LEU A 322 15.96 11.96 9.01
C LEU A 322 16.76 10.66 9.11
N MET A 323 16.96 9.97 7.99
CA MET A 323 17.76 8.75 7.92
C MET A 323 19.24 8.96 8.29
N ALA A 324 19.79 10.15 8.04
CA ALA A 324 21.15 10.50 8.47
C ALA A 324 21.31 10.53 9.99
N ASN A 325 20.24 10.84 10.72
CA ASN A 325 20.26 10.97 12.17
C ASN A 325 19.94 9.67 12.93
N VAL A 326 19.71 8.56 12.25
CA VAL A 326 19.40 7.27 12.88
C VAL A 326 20.36 6.19 12.45
N ASP A 327 20.51 5.17 13.27
CA ASP A 327 21.34 4.00 12.99
C ASP A 327 20.47 2.82 12.55
N TRP A 328 19.32 2.67 13.17
CA TRP A 328 18.42 1.52 12.98
C TRP A 328 17.02 1.98 12.62
N VAL A 329 16.44 1.35 11.62
CA VAL A 329 15.00 1.52 11.33
C VAL A 329 14.24 0.33 11.93
N VAL A 330 13.21 0.63 12.74
CA VAL A 330 12.38 -0.40 13.37
C VAL A 330 11.05 -0.49 12.66
N VAL A 331 10.67 -1.70 12.21
CA VAL A 331 9.43 -1.97 11.49
C VAL A 331 8.63 -3.05 12.25
N PRO A 332 7.94 -2.66 13.33
CA PRO A 332 7.31 -3.60 14.26
C PRO A 332 5.91 -4.06 13.84
N SER A 333 5.60 -4.01 12.56
CA SER A 333 4.28 -4.33 12.02
C SER A 333 3.75 -5.67 12.50
N ILE A 334 2.46 -5.69 12.88
CA ILE A 334 1.79 -6.88 13.43
C ILE A 334 0.90 -7.60 12.41
N TRP A 335 0.84 -7.13 11.18
CA TRP A 335 0.03 -7.67 10.09
C TRP A 335 0.90 -8.18 8.92
N TRP A 336 0.26 -8.83 7.95
CA TRP A 336 0.94 -9.32 6.76
C TRP A 336 1.33 -8.18 5.82
N GLU A 337 2.49 -7.57 6.03
CA GLU A 337 3.01 -6.58 5.08
C GLU A 337 3.23 -7.20 3.71
N THR A 338 2.74 -6.55 2.68
CA THR A 338 2.91 -6.99 1.29
C THR A 338 4.30 -6.66 0.75
N GLY A 339 4.90 -5.58 1.23
CA GLY A 339 6.24 -5.14 0.86
C GLY A 339 6.49 -3.71 1.35
N PRO A 340 6.86 -3.52 2.63
CA PRO A 340 6.99 -2.19 3.21
C PRO A 340 8.13 -1.43 2.53
N LEU A 341 7.80 -0.32 1.85
CA LEU A 341 8.76 0.53 1.15
C LEU A 341 9.84 1.08 2.11
N VAL A 342 9.48 1.32 3.36
CA VAL A 342 10.40 1.82 4.40
C VAL A 342 11.61 0.92 4.61
N VAL A 343 11.49 -0.39 4.42
CA VAL A 343 12.64 -1.31 4.48
C VAL A 343 13.62 -1.02 3.34
N MET A 344 13.09 -0.81 2.15
CA MET A 344 13.90 -0.51 0.98
C MET A 344 14.53 0.89 1.06
N GLU A 345 13.77 1.85 1.60
CA GLU A 345 14.27 3.20 1.88
C GLU A 345 15.41 3.14 2.90
N ALA A 346 15.23 2.43 4.01
CA ALA A 346 16.29 2.24 5.01
C ALA A 346 17.56 1.65 4.39
N PHE A 347 17.42 0.63 3.55
CA PHE A 347 18.56 -0.01 2.88
C PHE A 347 19.29 0.95 1.91
N GLN A 348 18.56 1.78 1.16
CA GLN A 348 19.19 2.78 0.29
C GLN A 348 20.05 3.79 1.08
N TYR A 349 19.65 4.08 2.32
CA TYR A 349 20.44 4.94 3.23
C TYR A 349 21.44 4.16 4.08
N GLY A 350 21.65 2.86 3.81
CA GLY A 350 22.58 2.01 4.53
C GLY A 350 22.19 1.80 6.00
N ARG A 351 20.89 1.76 6.32
CA ARG A 351 20.38 1.53 7.68
C ARG A 351 19.89 0.11 7.83
N PRO A 352 20.52 -0.73 8.66
CA PRO A 352 19.99 -2.05 9.01
C PRO A 352 18.62 -1.93 9.67
N VAL A 353 17.78 -2.96 9.47
CA VAL A 353 16.39 -2.94 9.90
C VAL A 353 16.15 -3.95 11.02
N ILE A 354 15.41 -3.54 12.06
CA ILE A 354 14.85 -4.46 13.06
C ILE A 354 13.37 -4.62 12.74
N CYS A 355 12.91 -5.82 12.40
CA CYS A 355 11.53 -6.03 12.00
C CYS A 355 10.90 -7.29 12.58
N SER A 356 9.55 -7.33 12.56
CA SER A 356 8.82 -8.57 12.88
C SER A 356 9.15 -9.68 11.88
N ASP A 357 9.19 -10.91 12.36
CA ASP A 357 9.54 -12.13 11.62
C ASP A 357 8.42 -12.66 10.71
N ILE A 358 7.63 -11.78 10.09
CA ILE A 358 6.43 -12.15 9.33
C ILE A 358 6.36 -11.53 7.92
N GLY A 359 5.65 -12.23 7.04
CA GLY A 359 5.23 -11.74 5.73
C GLY A 359 6.34 -11.24 4.83
N GLY A 360 6.09 -10.16 4.10
CA GLY A 360 7.04 -9.55 3.18
C GLY A 360 8.29 -8.98 3.84
N MET A 361 8.24 -8.68 5.16
CA MET A 361 9.40 -8.19 5.91
C MET A 361 10.47 -9.27 6.05
N SER A 362 10.09 -10.48 6.48
CA SER A 362 11.02 -11.60 6.65
C SER A 362 11.63 -12.11 5.33
N LYS A 363 11.07 -11.69 4.19
CA LYS A 363 11.65 -11.96 2.86
C LYS A 363 12.64 -10.89 2.40
N ARG A 364 12.47 -9.66 2.86
CA ARG A 364 13.34 -8.53 2.51
C ARG A 364 14.51 -8.32 3.48
N VAL A 365 14.26 -8.58 4.74
CA VAL A 365 15.28 -8.54 5.81
C VAL A 365 15.70 -9.97 6.10
N THR A 366 16.99 -10.27 6.02
CA THR A 366 17.58 -11.56 6.41
C THR A 366 18.19 -11.39 7.80
N ASP A 367 17.68 -12.16 8.77
CA ASP A 367 18.14 -12.08 10.17
C ASP A 367 19.63 -12.34 10.28
N GLY A 368 20.34 -11.46 10.96
CA GLY A 368 21.80 -11.56 11.13
C GLY A 368 22.63 -11.22 9.90
N VAL A 369 22.01 -10.77 8.78
CA VAL A 369 22.74 -10.39 7.54
C VAL A 369 22.58 -8.92 7.23
N ASN A 370 21.36 -8.41 7.11
CA ASN A 370 21.08 -7.00 6.82
C ASN A 370 20.08 -6.37 7.79
N GLY A 371 19.77 -7.09 8.87
CA GLY A 371 18.89 -6.66 9.95
C GLY A 371 18.71 -7.73 11.01
N LEU A 372 17.78 -7.48 11.91
CA LEU A 372 17.42 -8.39 13.00
C LEU A 372 15.92 -8.67 12.98
N HIS A 373 15.54 -9.93 13.18
CA HIS A 373 14.16 -10.30 13.37
C HIS A 373 13.81 -10.39 14.85
N PHE A 374 12.61 -9.96 15.19
CA PHE A 374 12.01 -10.23 16.49
C PHE A 374 10.63 -10.87 16.29
N LYS A 375 10.21 -11.61 17.29
CA LYS A 375 8.93 -12.30 17.28
C LYS A 375 7.79 -11.30 17.30
N ARG A 376 6.89 -11.43 16.36
CA ARG A 376 5.71 -10.55 16.20
C ARG A 376 4.99 -10.31 17.53
N ARG A 377 4.68 -9.03 17.83
CA ARG A 377 3.98 -8.56 19.06
C ARG A 377 4.70 -8.88 20.38
N ASP A 378 5.95 -9.24 20.33
CA ASP A 378 6.75 -9.56 21.51
C ASP A 378 7.68 -8.38 21.84
N ALA A 379 7.21 -7.51 22.76
CA ALA A 379 7.96 -6.33 23.17
C ALA A 379 9.25 -6.69 23.92
N GLU A 380 9.28 -7.83 24.64
CA GLU A 380 10.47 -8.31 25.33
C GLU A 380 11.53 -8.77 24.32
N ASP A 381 11.12 -9.49 23.25
CA ASP A 381 12.07 -9.89 22.22
C ASP A 381 12.57 -8.68 21.44
N LEU A 382 11.69 -7.72 21.12
CA LEU A 382 12.09 -6.47 20.48
C LEU A 382 13.08 -5.68 21.34
N SER A 383 12.83 -5.55 22.65
CA SER A 383 13.75 -4.86 23.57
C SER A 383 15.12 -5.53 23.60
N ARG A 384 15.18 -6.87 23.67
CA ARG A 384 16.45 -7.63 23.58
C ARG A 384 17.20 -7.39 22.27
N LYS A 385 16.47 -7.31 21.12
CA LYS A 385 17.09 -7.00 19.81
C LYS A 385 17.62 -5.58 19.75
N MET A 386 16.88 -4.61 20.29
CA MET A 386 17.33 -3.21 20.36
C MET A 386 18.54 -3.06 21.27
N LEU A 387 18.56 -3.72 22.44
CA LEU A 387 19.71 -3.73 23.34
C LEU A 387 20.96 -4.34 22.65
N ARG A 388 20.78 -5.52 22.03
CA ARG A 388 21.84 -6.15 21.23
C ARG A 388 22.37 -5.22 20.12
N ALA A 389 21.46 -4.55 19.42
CA ALA A 389 21.80 -3.61 18.34
C ALA A 389 22.64 -2.42 18.83
N ALA A 390 22.34 -1.90 20.03
CA ALA A 390 23.04 -0.78 20.62
C ALA A 390 24.39 -1.13 21.25
N GLU A 391 24.49 -2.35 21.85
CA GLU A 391 25.61 -2.73 22.71
C GLU A 391 26.65 -3.65 22.04
N THR A 392 26.28 -4.34 20.93
CA THR A 392 27.24 -5.24 20.27
C THR A 392 28.19 -4.48 19.37
N PRO A 393 29.50 -4.40 19.69
CA PRO A 393 30.47 -3.71 18.86
C PRO A 393 30.55 -4.33 17.46
N GLY A 394 30.56 -3.50 16.42
CA GLY A 394 30.71 -3.92 15.03
C GLY A 394 29.46 -4.53 14.39
N LEU A 395 28.41 -4.87 15.14
CA LEU A 395 27.20 -5.49 14.59
C LEU A 395 26.51 -4.61 13.54
N TRP A 396 26.46 -3.31 13.78
CA TRP A 396 25.86 -2.39 12.81
C TRP A 396 26.63 -2.38 11.49
N ASP A 397 27.96 -2.34 11.54
CA ASP A 397 28.82 -2.33 10.34
C ASP A 397 28.72 -3.65 9.58
N GLU A 398 28.65 -4.78 10.31
CA GLU A 398 28.43 -6.12 9.74
C GLU A 398 27.09 -6.20 9.01
N LEU A 399 25.98 -5.83 9.65
CA LEU A 399 24.65 -5.89 9.07
C LEU A 399 24.49 -4.88 7.93
N ARG A 400 25.12 -3.72 8.03
CA ARG A 400 25.16 -2.74 6.94
C ARG A 400 25.87 -3.29 5.71
N ALA A 401 26.99 -3.97 5.90
CA ALA A 401 27.72 -4.61 4.80
C ALA A 401 26.92 -5.70 4.10
N GLY A 402 25.94 -6.30 4.80
CA GLY A 402 25.00 -7.28 4.25
C GLY A 402 23.80 -6.68 3.50
N ILE A 403 23.64 -5.34 3.50
CA ILE A 403 22.60 -4.68 2.73
C ILE A 403 22.92 -4.77 1.23
N PRO A 404 21.96 -5.24 0.39
CA PRO A 404 22.18 -5.28 -1.06
C PRO A 404 22.48 -3.90 -1.65
N ASP A 405 23.41 -3.81 -2.60
CA ASP A 405 23.77 -2.56 -3.28
C ASP A 405 22.63 -1.93 -4.08
N ALA A 406 21.68 -2.74 -4.51
CA ALA A 406 20.52 -2.31 -5.26
C ALA A 406 19.22 -2.92 -4.70
N PRO A 407 18.08 -2.20 -4.81
CA PRO A 407 16.79 -2.76 -4.47
C PRO A 407 16.42 -3.91 -5.45
N PRO A 408 15.44 -4.75 -5.11
CA PRO A 408 14.95 -5.79 -6.01
C PRO A 408 14.52 -5.26 -7.38
N ARG A 409 14.06 -3.99 -7.43
CA ARG A 409 13.66 -3.33 -8.66
C ARG A 409 13.80 -1.79 -8.56
N TRP A 410 14.51 -1.18 -9.49
CA TRP A 410 14.46 0.27 -9.67
C TRP A 410 13.18 0.70 -10.39
N MET A 411 12.70 1.93 -10.14
CA MET A 411 11.44 2.42 -10.73
C MET A 411 11.49 2.45 -12.27
N HIS A 412 12.62 2.81 -12.86
CA HIS A 412 12.76 2.83 -14.33
C HIS A 412 12.69 1.42 -14.95
N ASP A 413 13.29 0.41 -14.29
CA ASP A 413 13.18 -0.98 -14.75
C ASP A 413 11.76 -1.53 -14.58
N HIS A 414 11.12 -1.17 -13.45
CA HIS A 414 9.73 -1.52 -13.19
C HIS A 414 8.80 -0.94 -14.27
N ALA A 415 8.94 0.35 -14.57
CA ALA A 415 8.16 1.02 -15.62
C ALA A 415 8.39 0.39 -17.00
N ARG A 416 9.62 -0.03 -17.32
CA ARG A 416 9.94 -0.74 -18.54
C ARG A 416 9.23 -2.10 -18.62
N ILE A 417 9.27 -2.89 -17.57
CA ILE A 417 8.59 -4.20 -17.50
C ILE A 417 7.08 -4.04 -17.64
N LEU A 418 6.50 -3.03 -16.96
CA LEU A 418 5.08 -2.73 -17.11
C LEU A 418 4.74 -2.26 -18.54
N THR A 419 5.59 -1.46 -19.16
CA THR A 419 5.43 -1.03 -20.56
C THR A 419 5.35 -2.23 -21.50
N GLU A 420 6.24 -3.22 -21.35
CA GLU A 420 6.24 -4.46 -22.13
C GLU A 420 4.95 -5.29 -21.89
N ALA A 421 4.48 -5.35 -20.65
CA ALA A 421 3.22 -5.99 -20.32
C ALA A 421 2.01 -5.28 -20.93
N TYR A 422 2.00 -3.95 -20.91
CA TYR A 422 0.94 -3.14 -21.53
C TYR A 422 0.85 -3.38 -23.02
N GLU A 423 1.99 -3.36 -23.73
CA GLU A 423 2.00 -3.56 -25.17
C GLU A 423 1.53 -4.95 -25.57
N ARG A 424 1.97 -5.97 -24.84
CA ARG A 424 1.52 -7.34 -25.06
C ARG A 424 -0.01 -7.44 -24.91
N LEU A 425 -0.58 -6.93 -23.82
CA LEU A 425 -2.01 -7.00 -23.57
C LEU A 425 -2.83 -6.23 -24.61
N ILE A 426 -2.35 -5.06 -25.04
CA ILE A 426 -3.03 -4.30 -26.09
C ILE A 426 -2.97 -5.03 -27.44
N ALA A 427 -1.88 -5.75 -27.74
CA ALA A 427 -1.78 -6.54 -28.94
C ALA A 427 -2.68 -7.79 -28.88
N ASP A 428 -2.70 -8.50 -27.75
CA ASP A 428 -3.52 -9.69 -27.55
C ASP A 428 -5.03 -9.39 -27.67
N GLU A 429 -5.51 -8.23 -27.19
CA GLU A 429 -6.90 -7.80 -27.36
C GLU A 429 -7.21 -7.43 -28.82
N ALA A 430 -6.26 -6.84 -29.54
CA ALA A 430 -6.44 -6.48 -30.95
C ALA A 430 -6.52 -7.72 -31.88
N ASP A 431 -5.88 -8.83 -31.50
CA ASP A 431 -5.87 -10.08 -32.25
C ASP A 431 -7.06 -11.01 -31.92
N GLN A 432 -7.87 -10.70 -30.89
CA GLN A 432 -9.06 -11.49 -30.56
C GLN A 432 -10.14 -11.27 -31.63
N PRO A 433 -10.69 -12.35 -32.24
CA PRO A 433 -11.79 -12.21 -33.18
C PRO A 433 -13.00 -11.59 -32.46
N VAL A 434 -13.55 -10.52 -33.01
CA VAL A 434 -14.76 -9.84 -32.51
C VAL A 434 -15.90 -10.86 -32.41
N THR A 435 -16.14 -11.42 -31.24
CA THR A 435 -17.31 -12.28 -30.98
C THR A 435 -18.54 -11.39 -30.89
N THR A 436 -19.39 -11.45 -31.89
CA THR A 436 -20.65 -10.69 -31.98
C THR A 436 -21.67 -11.05 -30.89
N GLY A 437 -21.44 -12.11 -30.10
CA GLY A 437 -22.34 -12.56 -29.03
C GLY A 437 -22.33 -11.68 -27.77
N ASP A 438 -21.19 -11.14 -27.39
CA ASP A 438 -21.07 -10.35 -26.13
C ASP A 438 -21.64 -8.92 -26.26
N ARG A 439 -21.75 -8.40 -27.49
CA ARG A 439 -22.33 -7.05 -27.74
C ARG A 439 -23.86 -7.00 -27.58
N GLU A 440 -24.56 -8.11 -27.77
CA GLU A 440 -26.02 -8.19 -27.59
C GLU A 440 -26.43 -8.30 -26.11
N GLU A 441 -25.60 -8.91 -25.28
CA GLU A 441 -25.86 -9.03 -23.84
C GLU A 441 -25.65 -7.70 -23.10
N VAL A 442 -24.65 -6.90 -23.56
CA VAL A 442 -24.34 -5.56 -23.02
C VAL A 442 -25.42 -4.54 -23.42
N ALA A 443 -26.09 -4.70 -24.55
CA ALA A 443 -27.14 -3.78 -25.00
C ALA A 443 -28.51 -4.05 -24.32
N ARG A 444 -28.66 -5.16 -23.60
CA ARG A 444 -29.90 -5.57 -22.91
C ARG A 444 -29.83 -5.46 -21.38
N ALA A 445 -28.68 -5.12 -20.81
CA ALA A 445 -28.45 -4.89 -19.37
C ALA A 445 -28.28 -3.39 -19.07
#